data_0ee8d5ea5b80938f1298e9a9f523c66b
#
_entry.id   0ee8d5ea5b80938f1298e9a9f523c66b
#
_cell.length_a   1.000
_cell.length_b   1.000
_cell.length_c   1.000
_cell.angle_alpha   90.00
_cell.angle_beta   90.00
_cell.angle_gamma   90.00
#
_symmetry.space_group_name_H-M   'P 1'
#
loop_
_entity.id
_entity.type
_entity.pdbx_description
1 polymer ?
#
loop_
_entity_poly.entity_id
_entity_poly.type
_entity_poly.pdbx_seq_one_letter_code
_entity_poly.pdbx_strand_id
1 'polypeptide(L)'
;MKITSDVFEAYLKCPTKCWLRATGETFAGNIYSEWVKAQNDSYRESETRRLVAEFPNNEVAVSPDMKNLKAAKWRLASSLAVQAQIDSRALESGLHALERVPAEGRAKPTQFIPIRFVFTNKLSKDDKLLLAFDAFALSKSLGREVRIGRIVHGDEHTTLKVKTSAMSSEVRKRVERIATLLSMRG
;
A
#
# COMPACT_ATOMS: atom_id res chain seq x y z
N MET A 1 0.85 15.26 12.49
CA MET A 1 0.72 15.28 11.01
C MET A 1 0.58 13.85 10.53
N LYS A 2 -0.35 13.59 9.58
CA LYS A 2 -0.66 12.26 9.04
C LYS A 2 -0.29 12.20 7.56
N ILE A 3 0.49 11.21 7.15
CA ILE A 3 0.83 10.95 5.74
C ILE A 3 0.13 9.65 5.32
N THR A 4 -0.86 9.78 4.43
CA THR A 4 -1.63 8.65 3.89
C THR A 4 -1.06 8.18 2.56
N SER A 5 -1.50 6.99 2.10
CA SER A 5 -1.19 6.51 0.73
C SER A 5 -1.55 7.54 -0.34
N ASP A 6 -2.69 8.23 -0.20
CA ASP A 6 -3.15 9.24 -1.16
C ASP A 6 -2.27 10.48 -1.17
N VAL A 7 -1.81 10.92 0.01
CA VAL A 7 -0.87 12.05 0.16
C VAL A 7 0.48 11.69 -0.45
N PHE A 8 0.96 10.47 -0.21
CA PHE A 8 2.20 9.98 -0.77
C PHE A 8 2.12 9.86 -2.31
N GLU A 9 1.03 9.29 -2.84
CA GLU A 9 0.78 9.22 -4.27
C GLU A 9 0.70 10.60 -4.92
N ALA A 10 -0.02 11.54 -4.30
CA ALA A 10 -0.11 12.90 -4.78
C ALA A 10 1.27 13.57 -4.85
N TYR A 11 2.16 13.31 -3.87
CA TYR A 11 3.53 13.81 -3.87
C TYR A 11 4.36 13.25 -5.03
N LEU A 12 4.19 11.97 -5.39
CA LEU A 12 4.87 11.37 -6.54
C LEU A 12 4.51 12.06 -7.86
N LYS A 13 3.29 12.57 -7.95
CA LYS A 13 2.82 13.32 -9.14
C LYS A 13 3.25 14.79 -9.11
N CYS A 14 3.05 15.48 -7.97
CA CYS A 14 3.33 16.90 -7.84
C CYS A 14 3.28 17.34 -6.37
N PRO A 15 4.30 18.07 -5.86
CA PRO A 15 4.28 18.59 -4.48
C PRO A 15 3.05 19.46 -4.15
N THR A 16 2.56 20.26 -5.11
CA THR A 16 1.35 21.06 -4.92
C THR A 16 0.12 20.17 -4.72
N LYS A 17 -0.04 19.11 -5.51
CA LYS A 17 -1.14 18.13 -5.31
C LYS A 17 -1.06 17.47 -3.94
N CYS A 18 0.15 17.16 -3.47
CA CYS A 18 0.35 16.61 -2.13
C CYS A 18 -0.17 17.54 -1.05
N TRP A 19 0.20 18.82 -1.10
CA TRP A 19 -0.24 19.82 -0.12
C TRP A 19 -1.76 19.94 -0.10
N LEU A 20 -2.36 20.12 -1.26
CA LEU A 20 -3.82 20.28 -1.40
C LEU A 20 -4.56 19.02 -0.92
N ARG A 21 -4.05 17.84 -1.21
CA ARG A 21 -4.63 16.58 -0.69
C ARG A 21 -4.55 16.50 0.83
N ALA A 22 -3.43 16.93 1.40
CA ALA A 22 -3.22 16.90 2.85
C ALA A 22 -4.08 17.94 3.61
N THR A 23 -4.41 19.08 2.98
CA THR A 23 -5.28 20.13 3.55
C THR A 23 -6.77 19.85 3.36
N GLY A 24 -7.12 18.76 2.65
CA GLY A 24 -8.52 18.41 2.39
C GLY A 24 -9.19 19.27 1.31
N GLU A 25 -8.40 20.05 0.57
CA GLU A 25 -8.95 20.80 -0.56
C GLU A 25 -9.36 19.84 -1.68
N THR A 26 -10.64 19.90 -2.04
CA THR A 26 -11.19 19.12 -3.13
C THR A 26 -10.92 19.82 -4.45
N PHE A 27 -10.17 19.17 -5.33
CA PHE A 27 -10.14 19.58 -6.73
C PHE A 27 -11.35 19.01 -7.46
N ALA A 28 -12.00 19.82 -8.26
CA ALA A 28 -12.77 19.33 -9.36
C ALA A 28 -11.83 18.53 -10.27
N GLY A 29 -11.88 17.20 -10.18
CA GLY A 29 -11.15 16.32 -11.09
C GLY A 29 -11.60 16.61 -12.53
N ASN A 30 -10.71 16.44 -13.50
CA ASN A 30 -11.15 16.41 -14.88
C ASN A 30 -11.74 15.01 -15.20
N ILE A 31 -12.54 14.92 -16.24
CA ILE A 31 -13.21 13.68 -16.71
C ILE A 31 -12.20 12.53 -16.82
N TYR A 32 -10.98 12.80 -17.29
CA TYR A 32 -9.95 11.79 -17.44
C TYR A 32 -9.46 11.24 -16.08
N SER A 33 -9.26 12.09 -15.08
CA SER A 33 -8.84 11.64 -13.75
C SER A 33 -9.93 10.82 -13.04
N GLU A 34 -11.19 11.16 -13.25
CA GLU A 34 -12.33 10.41 -12.74
C GLU A 34 -12.44 9.05 -13.44
N TRP A 35 -12.24 9.00 -14.75
CA TRP A 35 -12.21 7.75 -15.52
C TRP A 35 -11.06 6.84 -15.04
N VAL A 36 -9.84 7.37 -14.90
CA VAL A 36 -8.67 6.60 -14.39
C VAL A 36 -8.97 6.03 -13.01
N LYS A 37 -9.57 6.82 -12.12
CA LYS A 37 -9.96 6.36 -10.78
C LYS A 37 -10.98 5.21 -10.88
N ALA A 38 -12.01 5.36 -11.69
CA ALA A 38 -13.02 4.33 -11.88
C ALA A 38 -12.42 3.02 -12.43
N GLN A 39 -11.47 3.11 -13.37
CA GLN A 39 -10.74 1.93 -13.88
C GLN A 39 -9.92 1.24 -12.78
N ASN A 40 -9.19 2.01 -11.97
CA ASN A 40 -8.43 1.46 -10.84
C ASN A 40 -9.34 0.78 -9.81
N ASP A 41 -10.46 1.40 -9.46
CA ASP A 41 -11.40 0.86 -8.48
C ASP A 41 -12.04 -0.44 -9.00
N SER A 42 -12.47 -0.47 -10.26
CA SER A 42 -13.06 -1.65 -10.91
C SER A 42 -12.05 -2.80 -11.01
N TYR A 43 -10.82 -2.50 -11.43
CA TYR A 43 -9.75 -3.50 -11.52
C TYR A 43 -9.41 -4.08 -10.15
N ARG A 44 -9.25 -3.21 -9.14
CA ARG A 44 -8.99 -3.61 -7.76
C ARG A 44 -10.08 -4.54 -7.22
N GLU A 45 -11.34 -4.23 -7.47
CA GLU A 45 -12.47 -5.05 -7.02
C GLU A 45 -12.45 -6.43 -7.71
N SER A 46 -12.23 -6.45 -9.03
CA SER A 46 -12.14 -7.69 -9.81
C SER A 46 -10.98 -8.57 -9.35
N GLU A 47 -9.77 -7.98 -9.19
CA GLU A 47 -8.59 -8.72 -8.77
C GLU A 47 -8.68 -9.18 -7.31
N THR A 48 -9.31 -8.40 -6.44
CA THR A 48 -9.59 -8.84 -5.06
C THR A 48 -10.46 -10.09 -5.06
N ARG A 49 -11.55 -10.11 -5.84
CA ARG A 49 -12.43 -11.28 -5.97
C ARG A 49 -11.68 -12.49 -6.52
N ARG A 50 -10.86 -12.29 -7.56
CA ARG A 50 -10.06 -13.35 -8.17
C ARG A 50 -9.08 -13.94 -7.16
N LEU A 51 -8.33 -13.08 -6.45
CA LEU A 51 -7.36 -13.52 -5.46
C LEU A 51 -8.02 -14.22 -4.26
N VAL A 52 -9.15 -13.72 -3.78
CA VAL A 52 -9.91 -14.35 -2.69
C VAL A 52 -10.36 -15.76 -3.08
N ALA A 53 -10.76 -15.98 -4.33
CA ALA A 53 -11.19 -17.29 -4.81
C ALA A 53 -10.07 -18.35 -4.83
N GLU A 54 -8.80 -17.93 -4.75
CA GLU A 54 -7.65 -18.84 -4.67
C GLU A 54 -7.42 -19.43 -3.26
N PHE A 55 -8.14 -18.90 -2.24
CA PHE A 55 -7.98 -19.32 -0.84
C PHE A 55 -9.28 -19.91 -0.28
N PRO A 56 -9.18 -20.88 0.67
CA PRO A 56 -10.35 -21.33 1.41
C PRO A 56 -11.03 -20.17 2.19
N ASN A 57 -12.34 -20.15 2.23
CA ASN A 57 -13.11 -19.06 2.87
C ASN A 57 -12.73 -18.81 4.34
N ASN A 58 -12.37 -19.87 5.08
CA ASN A 58 -11.94 -19.76 6.47
C ASN A 58 -10.51 -19.20 6.64
N GLU A 59 -9.77 -19.02 5.56
CA GLU A 59 -8.44 -18.44 5.54
C GLU A 59 -8.41 -17.00 4.99
N VAL A 60 -9.58 -16.45 4.66
CA VAL A 60 -9.73 -15.09 4.14
C VAL A 60 -10.37 -14.19 5.20
N ALA A 61 -9.84 -12.97 5.33
CA ALA A 61 -10.40 -11.90 6.16
C ALA A 61 -10.63 -10.63 5.33
N VAL A 62 -11.73 -9.94 5.62
CA VAL A 62 -12.04 -8.64 5.02
C VAL A 62 -11.93 -7.57 6.10
N SER A 63 -11.14 -6.54 5.86
CA SER A 63 -10.90 -5.44 6.82
C SER A 63 -10.61 -5.90 8.25
N PRO A 64 -9.70 -6.87 8.47
CA PRO A 64 -9.40 -7.36 9.82
C PRO A 64 -8.76 -6.27 10.68
N ASP A 65 -8.90 -6.40 12.01
CA ASP A 65 -8.17 -5.54 12.93
C ASP A 65 -6.66 -5.78 12.82
N MET A 66 -5.93 -4.72 12.50
CA MET A 66 -4.49 -4.76 12.26
C MET A 66 -3.65 -4.67 13.55
N LYS A 67 -4.29 -4.47 14.72
CA LYS A 67 -3.58 -4.35 16.00
C LYS A 67 -2.82 -5.61 16.41
N ASN A 68 -3.26 -6.77 15.94
CA ASN A 68 -2.68 -8.05 16.32
C ASN A 68 -2.32 -8.96 15.14
N LEU A 69 -1.63 -8.40 14.14
CA LEU A 69 -1.19 -9.13 12.96
C LEU A 69 -0.41 -10.41 13.25
N LYS A 70 0.38 -10.40 14.34
CA LYS A 70 1.20 -11.56 14.70
C LYS A 70 0.37 -12.78 15.11
N ALA A 71 -0.83 -12.56 15.63
CA ALA A 71 -1.76 -13.62 16.01
C ALA A 71 -2.78 -13.96 14.93
N ALA A 72 -2.68 -13.34 13.74
CA ALA A 72 -3.60 -13.60 12.65
C ALA A 72 -3.58 -15.07 12.21
N LYS A 73 -4.76 -15.63 12.01
CA LYS A 73 -4.94 -17.00 11.50
C LYS A 73 -5.27 -17.04 10.01
N TRP A 74 -5.75 -15.92 9.44
CA TRP A 74 -6.01 -15.82 8.01
C TRP A 74 -4.71 -15.89 7.20
N ARG A 75 -4.81 -16.33 5.95
CA ARG A 75 -3.71 -16.32 4.97
C ARG A 75 -3.80 -15.19 3.96
N LEU A 76 -5.01 -14.71 3.70
CA LEU A 76 -5.24 -13.55 2.85
C LEU A 76 -6.17 -12.58 3.58
N ALA A 77 -5.82 -11.30 3.54
CA ALA A 77 -6.72 -10.23 3.97
C ALA A 77 -6.84 -9.16 2.88
N SER A 78 -8.02 -8.56 2.77
CA SER A 78 -8.32 -7.50 1.81
C SER A 78 -8.82 -6.24 2.50
N SER A 79 -8.69 -5.09 1.83
CA SER A 79 -9.20 -3.79 2.29
C SER A 79 -8.71 -3.41 3.69
N LEU A 80 -7.39 -3.39 3.88
CA LEU A 80 -6.76 -3.11 5.17
C LEU A 80 -6.25 -1.69 5.25
N ALA A 81 -6.26 -1.12 6.46
CA ALA A 81 -5.56 0.12 6.78
C ALA A 81 -4.48 -0.16 7.84
N VAL A 82 -3.22 0.09 7.46
CA VAL A 82 -2.08 -0.03 8.38
C VAL A 82 -1.71 1.33 8.90
N GLN A 83 -1.64 1.47 10.21
CA GLN A 83 -1.17 2.67 10.88
C GLN A 83 0.20 2.41 11.52
N ALA A 84 1.09 3.38 11.39
CA ALA A 84 2.41 3.33 11.97
C ALA A 84 2.85 4.72 12.43
N GLN A 85 3.78 4.76 13.39
CA GLN A 85 4.41 6.01 13.85
C GLN A 85 5.88 6.02 13.42
N ILE A 86 6.34 7.17 12.93
CA ILE A 86 7.75 7.44 12.67
C ILE A 86 8.07 8.81 13.27
N ASP A 87 8.87 8.83 14.32
CA ASP A 87 9.12 10.04 15.09
C ASP A 87 7.79 10.66 15.54
N SER A 88 7.53 11.93 15.21
CA SER A 88 6.29 12.64 15.52
C SER A 88 5.20 12.52 14.43
N ARG A 89 5.37 11.62 13.45
CA ARG A 89 4.54 11.54 12.26
C ARG A 89 3.74 10.24 12.24
N ALA A 90 2.45 10.35 11.92
CA ALA A 90 1.60 9.19 11.67
C ALA A 90 1.64 8.83 10.18
N LEU A 91 1.87 7.57 9.88
CA LEU A 91 1.68 6.99 8.55
C LEU A 91 0.40 6.18 8.53
N GLU A 92 -0.33 6.25 7.43
CA GLU A 92 -1.47 5.37 7.17
C GLU A 92 -1.43 4.85 5.74
N SER A 93 -1.34 3.54 5.60
CA SER A 93 -1.34 2.89 4.30
C SER A 93 -2.60 2.07 4.11
N GLY A 94 -3.34 2.35 3.03
CA GLY A 94 -4.45 1.54 2.56
C GLY A 94 -3.92 0.39 1.70
N LEU A 95 -3.83 -0.81 2.25
CA LEU A 95 -3.42 -2.00 1.51
C LEU A 95 -4.59 -2.55 0.69
N HIS A 96 -4.36 -2.90 -0.57
CA HIS A 96 -5.35 -3.58 -1.40
C HIS A 96 -5.58 -5.01 -0.90
N ALA A 97 -4.49 -5.75 -0.70
CA ALA A 97 -4.50 -7.05 -0.07
C ALA A 97 -3.18 -7.31 0.69
N LEU A 98 -3.22 -8.25 1.60
CA LEU A 98 -2.06 -8.70 2.38
C LEU A 98 -2.09 -10.22 2.48
N GLU A 99 -1.07 -10.87 1.97
CA GLU A 99 -0.89 -12.31 2.14
C GLU A 99 0.00 -12.57 3.36
N ARG A 100 -0.45 -13.51 4.18
CA ARG A 100 0.32 -14.05 5.29
C ARG A 100 0.82 -15.44 4.91
N VAL A 101 2.12 -15.56 4.78
CA VAL A 101 2.79 -16.86 4.59
C VAL A 101 3.17 -17.40 5.97
N PRO A 102 2.61 -18.53 6.40
CA PRO A 102 2.90 -19.12 7.71
C PRO A 102 4.38 -19.43 7.87
N ALA A 103 4.85 -19.49 9.11
CA ALA A 103 6.19 -19.90 9.43
C ALA A 103 6.42 -21.38 9.07
N GLU A 104 7.57 -21.68 8.47
CA GLU A 104 8.05 -23.04 8.23
C GLU A 104 9.23 -23.33 9.20
N GLY A 105 8.91 -23.59 10.45
CA GLY A 105 9.90 -23.79 11.50
C GLY A 105 10.62 -22.50 11.94
N ARG A 106 11.72 -22.65 12.69
CA ARG A 106 12.49 -21.50 13.23
C ARG A 106 13.25 -20.72 12.15
N ALA A 107 13.62 -21.36 11.05
CA ALA A 107 14.44 -20.77 10.00
C ALA A 107 13.63 -19.84 9.05
N LYS A 108 12.32 -20.04 8.94
CA LYS A 108 11.45 -19.25 8.08
C LYS A 108 10.27 -18.68 8.88
N PRO A 109 10.43 -17.51 9.47
CA PRO A 109 9.35 -16.87 10.24
C PRO A 109 8.19 -16.48 9.32
N THR A 110 7.00 -16.32 9.91
CA THR A 110 5.82 -15.82 9.21
C THR A 110 6.16 -14.56 8.40
N GLN A 111 5.78 -14.51 7.13
CA GLN A 111 5.97 -13.35 6.26
C GLN A 111 4.62 -12.69 5.98
N PHE A 112 4.67 -11.37 5.79
CA PHE A 112 3.53 -10.58 5.34
C PHE A 112 3.91 -9.91 4.03
N ILE A 113 3.15 -10.15 2.98
CA ILE A 113 3.43 -9.71 1.62
C ILE A 113 2.31 -8.78 1.18
N PRO A 114 2.52 -7.46 1.14
CA PRO A 114 1.53 -6.52 0.62
C PRO A 114 1.37 -6.71 -0.89
N ILE A 115 0.12 -6.60 -1.35
CA ILE A 115 -0.26 -6.77 -2.75
C ILE A 115 -1.00 -5.52 -3.22
N ARG A 116 -0.56 -4.94 -4.34
CA ARG A 116 -1.26 -3.87 -5.06
C ARG A 116 -1.82 -4.37 -6.37
N PHE A 117 -2.96 -3.81 -6.74
CA PHE A 117 -3.61 -4.03 -8.03
C PHE A 117 -3.49 -2.75 -8.86
N VAL A 118 -3.01 -2.87 -10.09
CA VAL A 118 -2.78 -1.76 -11.03
C VAL A 118 -3.35 -2.13 -12.39
N PHE A 119 -4.33 -1.38 -12.89
CA PHE A 119 -5.04 -1.77 -14.11
C PHE A 119 -4.20 -1.66 -15.38
N THR A 120 -3.13 -0.88 -15.39
CA THR A 120 -2.31 -0.66 -16.58
C THR A 120 -1.39 -1.83 -16.89
N ASN A 121 -1.19 -2.10 -18.18
CA ASN A 121 -0.28 -3.16 -18.65
C ASN A 121 1.19 -2.85 -18.36
N LYS A 122 1.55 -1.56 -18.32
CA LYS A 122 2.92 -1.10 -18.05
C LYS A 122 2.99 -0.44 -16.70
N LEU A 123 3.84 -0.98 -15.82
CA LEU A 123 4.10 -0.41 -14.51
C LEU A 123 5.10 0.73 -14.56
N SER A 124 4.82 1.77 -13.79
CA SER A 124 5.72 2.89 -13.56
C SER A 124 6.61 2.67 -12.32
N LYS A 125 7.60 3.55 -12.15
CA LYS A 125 8.37 3.62 -10.91
C LYS A 125 7.48 3.99 -9.71
N ASP A 126 6.49 4.86 -9.94
CA ASP A 126 5.56 5.31 -8.90
C ASP A 126 4.71 4.16 -8.34
N ASP A 127 4.26 3.23 -9.20
CA ASP A 127 3.52 2.03 -8.75
C ASP A 127 4.35 1.19 -7.78
N LYS A 128 5.64 1.01 -8.08
CA LYS A 128 6.57 0.29 -7.21
C LYS A 128 6.85 1.04 -5.92
N LEU A 129 6.95 2.38 -5.97
CA LEU A 129 7.14 3.23 -4.78
C LEU A 129 5.92 3.23 -3.87
N LEU A 130 4.70 3.18 -4.43
CA LEU A 130 3.48 3.03 -3.66
C LEU A 130 3.44 1.70 -2.91
N LEU A 131 3.78 0.59 -3.58
CA LEU A 131 3.92 -0.70 -2.90
C LEU A 131 5.02 -0.68 -1.84
N ALA A 132 6.14 -0.01 -2.12
CA ALA A 132 7.22 0.16 -1.14
C ALA A 132 6.80 1.01 0.07
N PHE A 133 5.93 2.00 -0.11
CA PHE A 133 5.31 2.76 0.98
C PHE A 133 4.41 1.86 1.84
N ASP A 134 3.59 1.00 1.22
CA ASP A 134 2.78 0.00 1.92
C ASP A 134 3.66 -0.91 2.79
N ALA A 135 4.72 -1.46 2.19
CA ALA A 135 5.67 -2.32 2.89
C ALA A 135 6.41 -1.57 4.02
N PHE A 136 6.72 -0.29 3.82
CA PHE A 136 7.38 0.55 4.80
C PHE A 136 6.48 0.83 6.02
N ALA A 137 5.22 1.20 5.80
CA ALA A 137 4.24 1.38 6.87
C ALA A 137 4.01 0.07 7.65
N LEU A 138 3.84 -1.03 6.91
CA LEU A 138 3.68 -2.36 7.49
C LEU A 138 4.89 -2.80 8.30
N SER A 139 6.11 -2.52 7.82
CA SER A 139 7.37 -2.82 8.54
C SER A 139 7.42 -2.10 9.88
N LYS A 140 7.00 -0.83 9.91
CA LYS A 140 6.95 -0.03 11.14
C LYS A 140 5.90 -0.55 12.11
N SER A 141 4.73 -0.92 11.62
CA SER A 141 3.66 -1.51 12.44
C SER A 141 4.04 -2.86 13.02
N LEU A 142 4.74 -3.71 12.26
CA LEU A 142 5.20 -5.04 12.69
C LEU A 142 6.46 -5.01 13.56
N GLY A 143 7.24 -3.93 13.53
CA GLY A 143 8.56 -3.86 14.15
C GLY A 143 9.62 -4.74 13.48
N ARG A 144 9.39 -5.13 12.20
CA ARG A 144 10.33 -5.92 11.40
C ARG A 144 10.19 -5.58 9.91
N GLU A 145 11.27 -5.80 9.15
CA GLU A 145 11.33 -5.45 7.75
C GLU A 145 10.42 -6.35 6.89
N VAL A 146 9.58 -5.72 6.06
CA VAL A 146 8.83 -6.35 4.97
C VAL A 146 9.65 -6.19 3.68
N ARG A 147 10.28 -7.27 3.24
CA ARG A 147 11.32 -7.21 2.20
C ARG A 147 10.78 -7.26 0.78
N ILE A 148 9.62 -7.86 0.61
CA ILE A 148 9.00 -8.08 -0.69
C ILE A 148 7.52 -7.72 -0.67
N GLY A 149 7.02 -7.30 -1.83
CA GLY A 149 5.62 -7.14 -2.12
C GLY A 149 5.32 -7.65 -3.52
N ARG A 150 4.05 -7.64 -3.90
CA ARG A 150 3.59 -8.01 -5.24
C ARG A 150 2.70 -6.95 -5.85
N ILE A 151 2.83 -6.76 -7.17
CA ILE A 151 1.88 -5.99 -7.97
C ILE A 151 1.23 -6.96 -8.96
N VAL A 152 -0.08 -7.04 -8.94
CA VAL A 152 -0.87 -7.70 -9.98
C VAL A 152 -1.36 -6.63 -10.93
N HIS A 153 -1.10 -6.78 -12.23
CA HIS A 153 -1.37 -5.69 -13.16
C HIS A 153 -1.75 -6.16 -14.56
N GLY A 154 -2.42 -5.27 -15.27
CA GLY A 154 -2.73 -5.41 -16.69
C GLY A 154 -3.81 -6.43 -17.00
N ASP A 155 -4.12 -6.54 -18.29
CA ASP A 155 -5.18 -7.42 -18.81
C ASP A 155 -4.86 -8.90 -18.63
N GLU A 156 -3.57 -9.25 -18.62
CA GLU A 156 -3.08 -10.63 -18.42
C GLU A 156 -2.94 -11.00 -16.94
N HIS A 157 -3.35 -10.13 -16.01
CA HIS A 157 -3.22 -10.35 -14.55
C HIS A 157 -1.81 -10.74 -14.11
N THR A 158 -0.79 -10.12 -14.74
CA THR A 158 0.61 -10.44 -14.49
C THR A 158 1.00 -10.08 -13.06
N THR A 159 1.70 -10.97 -12.39
CA THR A 159 2.21 -10.73 -11.04
C THR A 159 3.69 -10.38 -11.08
N LEU A 160 4.03 -9.17 -10.64
CA LEU A 160 5.43 -8.74 -10.46
C LEU A 160 5.80 -8.78 -8.98
N LYS A 161 6.84 -9.55 -8.66
CA LYS A 161 7.48 -9.52 -7.34
C LYS A 161 8.43 -8.34 -7.25
N VAL A 162 8.26 -7.50 -6.24
CA VAL A 162 9.06 -6.29 -6.00
C VAL A 162 9.86 -6.44 -4.72
N LYS A 163 11.16 -6.16 -4.77
CA LYS A 163 12.02 -6.10 -3.59
C LYS A 163 11.83 -4.74 -2.90
N THR A 164 10.84 -4.64 -2.01
CA THR A 164 10.44 -3.39 -1.34
C THR A 164 11.53 -2.86 -0.41
N SER A 165 12.34 -3.75 0.18
CA SER A 165 13.49 -3.34 1.02
C SER A 165 14.51 -2.49 0.26
N ALA A 166 14.70 -2.73 -1.04
CA ALA A 166 15.64 -1.94 -1.86
C ALA A 166 15.17 -0.48 -2.07
N MET A 167 13.88 -0.20 -1.87
CA MET A 167 13.26 1.12 -2.04
C MET A 167 12.98 1.82 -0.70
N SER A 168 13.23 1.18 0.42
CA SER A 168 12.92 1.70 1.76
C SER A 168 13.57 3.05 2.05
N SER A 169 14.84 3.24 1.66
CA SER A 169 15.55 4.52 1.81
C SER A 169 14.92 5.64 0.98
N GLU A 170 14.49 5.33 -0.25
CA GLU A 170 13.82 6.31 -1.12
C GLU A 170 12.45 6.70 -0.55
N VAL A 171 11.67 5.73 -0.07
CA VAL A 171 10.40 6.00 0.61
C VAL A 171 10.59 6.89 1.83
N ARG A 172 11.56 6.58 2.70
CA ARG A 172 11.87 7.40 3.88
C ARG A 172 12.17 8.85 3.48
N LYS A 173 13.05 9.07 2.50
CA LYS A 173 13.40 10.41 2.02
C LYS A 173 12.17 11.18 1.52
N ARG A 174 11.24 10.51 0.83
CA ARG A 174 10.00 11.13 0.35
C ARG A 174 9.06 11.47 1.51
N VAL A 175 8.90 10.58 2.48
CA VAL A 175 8.13 10.85 3.70
C VAL A 175 8.68 12.06 4.45
N GLU A 176 10.00 12.20 4.57
CA GLU A 176 10.64 13.37 5.18
C GLU A 176 10.38 14.65 4.41
N ARG A 177 10.49 14.62 3.07
CA ARG A 177 10.19 15.77 2.20
C ARG A 177 8.72 16.18 2.25
N ILE A 178 7.79 15.23 2.27
CA ILE A 178 6.36 15.50 2.45
C ILE A 178 6.14 16.20 3.80
N ALA A 179 6.76 15.69 4.86
CA ALA A 179 6.65 16.28 6.18
C ALA A 179 7.15 17.74 6.21
N THR A 180 8.29 18.00 5.60
CA THR A 180 8.83 19.36 5.46
C THR A 180 7.89 20.26 4.66
N LEU A 181 7.39 19.78 3.52
CA LEU A 181 6.45 20.53 2.69
C LEU A 181 5.19 20.93 3.46
N LEU A 182 4.63 20.01 4.24
CA LEU A 182 3.40 20.24 4.98
C LEU A 182 3.62 21.15 6.22
N SER A 183 4.81 21.10 6.83
CA SER A 183 5.13 21.98 7.96
C SER A 183 5.48 23.42 7.57
N MET A 184 5.96 23.65 6.34
CA MET A 184 6.33 24.98 5.86
C MET A 184 5.12 25.83 5.41
N ARG A 185 3.97 25.22 5.20
CA ARG A 185 2.75 25.86 4.67
C ARG A 185 1.56 25.78 5.62
N GLY A 186 1.79 25.31 6.86
CA GLY A 186 0.80 25.22 7.94
C GLY A 186 0.75 26.45 8.84
#